data_220af2611d558de4daaf44a125aaf410
#
_entry.id   220af2611d558de4daaf44a125aaf410
#
_cell.length_a   1.000
_cell.length_b   1.000
_cell.length_c   1.000
_cell.angle_alpha   90.00
_cell.angle_beta   90.00
_cell.angle_gamma   90.00
#
_symmetry.space_group_name_H-M   'P 1'
#
loop_
_entity.id
_entity.type
_entity.pdbx_description
1 polymer ?
#
loop_
_entity_poly.entity_id
_entity_poly.type
_entity_poly.pdbx_seq_one_letter_code
_entity_poly.pdbx_strand_id
1 'polypeptide(L)'
;LESILDAHIQFERIHPFSDGNGRTGRMLMNYSLLQEGFPPLIIEKETKATYIELLAKQDLRGFMSFANKILAKEQKRMQTFQNMDQEKIKYKN
;
A
#
# COMPACT_ATOMS: atom_id res chain seq x y z
N LEU A 1 -0.22 -11.30 -0.15
CA LEU A 1 -0.78 -10.01 -0.59
C LEU A 1 -2.30 -10.03 -0.70
N GLU A 2 -2.86 -11.06 -1.30
CA GLU A 2 -4.31 -11.16 -1.47
C GLU A 2 -5.06 -11.09 -0.14
N SER A 3 -4.63 -11.85 0.86
CA SER A 3 -5.30 -11.86 2.17
C SER A 3 -5.22 -10.51 2.88
N ILE A 4 -4.12 -9.78 2.70
CA ILE A 4 -3.95 -8.44 3.28
C ILE A 4 -4.94 -7.47 2.64
N LEU A 5 -5.05 -7.48 1.32
CA LEU A 5 -5.95 -6.60 0.59
C LEU A 5 -7.41 -6.94 0.86
N ASP A 6 -7.73 -8.23 0.95
CA ASP A 6 -9.08 -8.67 1.31
C ASP A 6 -9.45 -8.23 2.71
N ALA A 7 -8.53 -8.37 3.67
CA ALA A 7 -8.74 -7.90 5.04
C ALA A 7 -9.02 -6.39 5.06
N HIS A 8 -8.33 -5.61 4.24
CA HIS A 8 -8.56 -4.17 4.14
C HIS A 8 -9.96 -3.85 3.61
N ILE A 9 -10.40 -4.56 2.56
CA ILE A 9 -11.75 -4.40 2.02
C ILE A 9 -12.79 -4.72 3.08
N GLN A 10 -12.62 -5.81 3.83
CA GLN A 10 -13.56 -6.21 4.87
C GLN A 10 -13.57 -5.21 6.04
N PHE A 11 -12.42 -4.68 6.41
CA PHE A 11 -12.32 -3.66 7.46
C PHE A 11 -13.12 -2.40 7.06
N GLU A 12 -12.92 -1.91 5.84
CA GLU A 12 -13.62 -0.72 5.36
C GLU A 12 -15.13 -0.96 5.24
N ARG A 13 -15.54 -2.20 4.92
CA ARG A 13 -16.95 -2.59 4.85
C ARG A 13 -17.63 -2.53 6.22
N ILE A 14 -16.93 -2.99 7.26
CA ILE A 14 -17.48 -3.09 8.61
C ILE A 14 -17.61 -1.71 9.27
N HIS A 15 -16.72 -0.77 8.96
CA HIS A 15 -16.66 0.55 9.59
C HIS A 15 -16.73 0.47 11.12
N PRO A 16 -15.72 -0.18 11.77
CA PRO A 16 -15.78 -0.46 13.22
C PRO A 16 -15.76 0.78 14.10
N PHE A 17 -15.37 1.93 13.57
CA PHE A 17 -15.30 3.20 14.29
C PHE A 17 -16.26 4.19 13.68
N SER A 18 -16.75 5.13 14.51
CA SER A 18 -17.62 6.21 14.02
C SER A 18 -16.87 7.22 13.16
N ASP A 19 -15.54 7.33 13.33
CA ASP A 19 -14.70 8.28 12.61
C ASP A 19 -13.30 7.68 12.45
N GLY A 20 -12.57 8.10 11.41
CA GLY A 20 -11.19 7.68 11.19
C GLY A 20 -11.02 6.28 10.61
N ASN A 21 -12.08 5.63 10.11
CA ASN A 21 -12.00 4.26 9.58
C ASN A 21 -11.01 4.14 8.41
N GLY A 22 -11.02 5.09 7.49
CA GLY A 22 -10.13 5.06 6.33
C GLY A 22 -8.67 5.15 6.73
N ARG A 23 -8.35 6.05 7.67
CA ARG A 23 -6.98 6.23 8.18
C ARG A 23 -6.50 4.98 8.91
N THR A 24 -7.31 4.45 9.82
CA THR A 24 -6.97 3.26 10.59
C THR A 24 -6.83 2.04 9.68
N GLY A 25 -7.74 1.85 8.73
CA GLY A 25 -7.69 0.74 7.77
C GLY A 25 -6.41 0.76 6.94
N ARG A 26 -6.02 1.93 6.43
CA ARG A 26 -4.79 2.06 5.65
C ARG A 26 -3.55 1.80 6.51
N MET A 27 -3.55 2.26 7.76
CA MET A 27 -2.44 2.03 8.68
C MET A 27 -2.27 0.53 8.96
N LEU A 28 -3.34 -0.19 9.25
CA LEU A 28 -3.31 -1.64 9.49
C LEU A 28 -2.86 -2.41 8.25
N MET A 29 -3.36 -2.04 7.07
CA MET A 29 -2.97 -2.64 5.81
C MET A 29 -1.46 -2.48 5.58
N ASN A 30 -0.94 -1.27 5.75
CA ASN A 30 0.47 -0.99 5.52
C ASN A 30 1.36 -1.69 6.54
N TYR A 31 0.92 -1.79 7.78
CA TYR A 31 1.64 -2.56 8.79
C TYR A 31 1.77 -4.03 8.36
N SER A 32 0.68 -4.64 7.90
CA SER A 32 0.69 -6.02 7.42
C SER A 32 1.57 -6.19 6.19
N LEU A 33 1.54 -5.23 5.26
CA LEU A 33 2.40 -5.26 4.09
C LEU A 33 3.88 -5.24 4.47
N LEU A 34 4.25 -4.36 5.40
CA LEU A 34 5.64 -4.27 5.87
C LEU A 34 6.10 -5.56 6.53
N GLN A 35 5.23 -6.22 7.32
CA GLN A 35 5.57 -7.50 7.95
C GLN A 35 5.84 -8.60 6.93
N GLU A 36 5.16 -8.55 5.78
CA GLU A 36 5.32 -9.54 4.70
C GLU A 36 6.44 -9.16 3.73
N GLY A 37 7.18 -8.09 3.99
CA GLY A 37 8.29 -7.65 3.16
C GLY A 37 7.89 -6.79 1.97
N PHE A 38 6.66 -6.30 1.94
CA PHE A 38 6.21 -5.37 0.90
C PHE A 38 6.42 -3.92 1.34
N PRO A 39 6.62 -2.99 0.39
CA PRO A 39 6.58 -1.56 0.72
C PRO A 39 5.16 -1.13 1.08
N PRO A 40 5.00 0.04 1.74
CA PRO A 40 3.66 0.54 2.04
C PRO A 40 2.90 0.91 0.76
N LEU A 41 1.58 0.72 0.80
CA LEU A 41 0.69 1.10 -0.30
C LEU A 41 0.27 2.55 -0.09
N ILE A 42 0.85 3.46 -0.86
CA ILE A 42 0.59 4.88 -0.75
C ILE A 42 -0.47 5.28 -1.77
N ILE A 43 -1.60 5.80 -1.29
CA ILE A 43 -2.69 6.24 -2.14
C ILE A 43 -2.51 7.73 -2.42
N GLU A 44 -2.05 8.05 -3.63
CA GLU A 44 -1.86 9.43 -4.06
C GLU A 44 -3.19 10.08 -4.45
N LYS A 45 -3.20 11.40 -4.52
CA LYS A 45 -4.40 12.17 -4.85
C LYS A 45 -5.02 11.74 -6.18
N GLU A 46 -4.18 11.46 -7.18
CA GLU A 46 -4.59 11.10 -8.54
C GLU A 46 -5.28 9.73 -8.59
N THR A 47 -4.94 8.83 -7.66
CA THR A 47 -5.47 7.46 -7.64
C THR A 47 -6.54 7.24 -6.57
N LYS A 48 -6.81 8.26 -5.76
CA LYS A 48 -7.73 8.14 -4.62
C LYS A 48 -9.16 7.77 -5.06
N ALA A 49 -9.65 8.36 -6.14
CA ALA A 49 -11.00 8.07 -6.64
C ALA A 49 -11.13 6.61 -7.06
N THR A 50 -10.13 6.07 -7.76
CA THR A 50 -10.10 4.66 -8.16
C THR A 50 -10.06 3.74 -6.93
N TYR A 51 -9.25 4.09 -5.94
CA TYR A 51 -9.15 3.33 -4.69
C TYR A 51 -10.49 3.26 -3.97
N ILE A 52 -11.18 4.40 -3.82
CA ILE A 52 -12.48 4.46 -3.16
C ILE A 52 -13.53 3.63 -3.92
N GLU A 53 -13.51 3.69 -5.25
CA GLU A 53 -14.44 2.92 -6.09
C GLU A 53 -14.22 1.41 -5.91
N LEU A 54 -12.95 0.96 -5.89
CA LEU A 54 -12.62 -0.45 -5.70
C LEU A 54 -13.10 -0.96 -4.34
N LEU A 55 -12.94 -0.15 -3.29
CA LEU A 55 -13.44 -0.50 -1.96
C LEU A 55 -14.96 -0.57 -1.93
N ALA A 56 -15.63 0.40 -2.54
CA ALA A 56 -17.10 0.45 -2.57
C ALA A 56 -17.68 -0.76 -3.29
N LYS A 57 -17.06 -1.21 -4.37
CA LYS A 57 -17.46 -2.38 -5.14
C LYS A 57 -16.98 -3.69 -4.55
N GLN A 58 -16.11 -3.65 -3.54
CA GLN A 58 -15.47 -4.82 -2.95
C GLN A 58 -14.78 -5.68 -4.00
N ASP A 59 -14.14 -5.02 -4.98
CA ASP A 59 -13.49 -5.66 -6.12
C ASP A 59 -12.06 -6.06 -5.76
N LEU A 60 -11.89 -7.26 -5.22
CA LEU A 60 -10.58 -7.75 -4.79
C LEU A 60 -9.60 -7.87 -5.95
N ARG A 61 -10.03 -8.39 -7.09
CA ARG A 61 -9.16 -8.54 -8.27
C ARG A 61 -8.70 -7.19 -8.79
N GLY A 62 -9.61 -6.23 -8.90
CA GLY A 62 -9.28 -4.87 -9.31
C GLY A 62 -8.34 -4.20 -8.31
N PHE A 63 -8.57 -4.41 -7.03
CA PHE A 63 -7.72 -3.88 -5.98
C PHE A 63 -6.32 -4.49 -6.04
N MET A 64 -6.21 -5.80 -6.27
CA MET A 64 -4.92 -6.47 -6.42
C MET A 64 -4.12 -5.90 -7.59
N SER A 65 -4.75 -5.72 -8.73
CA SER A 65 -4.11 -5.10 -9.90
C SER A 65 -3.65 -3.67 -9.60
N PHE A 66 -4.51 -2.88 -8.97
CA PHE A 66 -4.22 -1.51 -8.54
C PHE A 66 -3.03 -1.47 -7.59
N ALA A 67 -3.05 -2.32 -6.56
CA ALA A 67 -2.00 -2.38 -5.55
C ALA A 67 -0.67 -2.84 -6.15
N ASN A 68 -0.68 -3.83 -7.03
CA ASN A 68 0.55 -4.33 -7.66
C ASN A 68 1.25 -3.25 -8.46
N LYS A 69 0.52 -2.40 -9.15
CA LYS A 69 1.11 -1.28 -9.90
C LYS A 69 1.80 -0.28 -8.97
N ILE A 70 1.16 0.05 -7.85
CA ILE A 70 1.71 1.00 -6.88
C ILE A 70 2.91 0.39 -6.16
N LEU A 71 2.80 -0.86 -5.73
CA LEU A 71 3.88 -1.54 -5.01
C LEU A 71 5.12 -1.73 -5.88
N ALA A 72 4.94 -2.05 -7.16
CA ALA A 72 6.05 -2.15 -8.10
C ALA A 72 6.80 -0.82 -8.23
N LYS A 73 6.06 0.29 -8.29
CA LYS A 73 6.64 1.63 -8.35
C LYS A 73 7.41 1.97 -7.08
N GLU A 74 6.88 1.64 -5.92
CA GLU A 74 7.53 1.89 -4.64
C GLU A 74 8.78 1.02 -4.45
N GLN A 75 8.74 -0.24 -4.86
CA GLN A 75 9.91 -1.12 -4.83
C GLN A 75 11.04 -0.56 -5.67
N LYS A 76 10.73 -0.03 -6.84
CA LYS A 76 11.72 0.59 -7.72
C LYS A 76 12.35 1.82 -7.06
N ARG A 77 11.57 2.64 -6.37
CA ARG A 77 12.07 3.79 -5.61
C ARG A 77 13.02 3.35 -4.50
N MET A 78 12.64 2.33 -3.73
CA MET A 78 13.47 1.80 -2.64
C MET A 78 14.80 1.27 -3.16
N GLN A 79 14.81 0.56 -4.27
CA GLN A 79 16.03 0.05 -4.89
C GLN A 79 16.95 1.20 -5.32
N THR A 80 16.38 2.26 -5.88
CA THR A 80 17.14 3.45 -6.27
C THR A 80 17.81 4.10 -5.05
N PHE A 81 17.09 4.24 -3.94
CA PHE A 81 17.63 4.78 -2.70
C PHE A 81 18.75 3.91 -2.15
N GLN A 82 18.58 2.60 -2.13
CA GLN A 82 19.60 1.68 -1.66
C GLN A 82 20.88 1.75 -2.50
N ASN A 83 20.74 1.84 -3.82
CA ASN A 83 21.87 1.99 -4.73
C ASN A 83 22.60 3.31 -4.51
N MET A 84 21.89 4.39 -4.28
CA MET A 84 22.49 5.70 -3.96
C MET A 84 23.26 5.65 -2.65
N ASP A 85 22.72 5.01 -1.63
CA ASP A 85 23.39 4.85 -0.33
C ASP A 85 24.66 4.03 -0.46
N GLN A 86 24.64 2.96 -1.24
CA GLN A 86 25.80 2.13 -1.50
C GLN A 86 26.91 2.90 -2.23
N GLU A 87 26.55 3.74 -3.18
CA GLU A 87 27.50 4.60 -3.88
C GLU A 87 28.14 5.61 -2.93
N LYS A 88 27.36 6.22 -2.03
CA LYS A 88 27.86 7.13 -1.02
C LYS A 88 28.87 6.45 -0.09
N ILE A 89 28.59 5.22 0.31
CA ILE A 89 29.50 4.43 1.15
C ILE A 89 30.82 4.17 0.42
N LYS A 90 30.77 3.88 -0.88
CA LYS A 90 31.98 3.67 -1.70
C LYS A 90 32.88 4.89 -1.73
N TYR A 91 32.28 6.10 -1.79
CA TYR A 91 33.05 7.34 -1.88
C TYR A 91 33.63 7.82 -0.55
N LYS A 92 33.19 7.26 0.57
CA LYS A 92 33.68 7.61 1.90
C LYS A 92 34.93 6.82 2.33
N ASN A 93 35.29 5.82 1.60
CA ASN A 93 36.51 5.04 1.83
C ASN A 93 37.63 5.52 0.93
#